data_f11ce88b7bf48cdac7f0d00c878261a6
#
_entry.id   f11ce88b7bf48cdac7f0d00c878261a6
#
_cell.length_a   1.000
_cell.length_b   1.000
_cell.length_c   1.000
_cell.angle_alpha   90.00
_cell.angle_beta   90.00
_cell.angle_gamma   90.00
#
_symmetry.space_group_name_H-M   'P 1'
#
loop_
_entity.id
_entity.type
_entity.pdbx_description
1 polymer ?
#
loop_
_entity_poly.entity_id
_entity_poly.type
_entity_poly.pdbx_seq_one_letter_code
_entity_poly.pdbx_strand_id
1 'polypeptide(L)'
;MKIVSQENREVLDSIRDFCAVRNHGTALENTEEPSPRAQFIIDLCNKIGLECEVDYFRSGIYHYHNLILRGSSTRMVIAHHDIVNPNSDNANDNSASVINAILLKKIVPEINVIITDGEEVGFAGSNRLSQQIKNGLFGPIEWVLNLELTGKGGKNFMIGGYTGVLTDRIKDLFNPPIKNTPASDCFPLSANGIDTNVINPLPLLTEGQSDMLNENGYLDNSSWYICHTEMDTFDKISIEDMEEFVTEVLVPIVK
;
A
#
# COMPACT_ATOMS: atom_id res chain seq x y z
N MET A 1 9.41 -13.90 19.93
CA MET A 1 8.11 -13.31 19.60
C MET A 1 8.19 -11.84 19.97
N LYS A 2 8.27 -10.95 18.98
CA LYS A 2 8.16 -9.50 19.25
C LYS A 2 6.73 -9.23 19.73
N ILE A 3 6.60 -8.43 20.76
CA ILE A 3 5.29 -8.04 21.30
C ILE A 3 4.90 -6.75 20.59
N VAL A 4 3.77 -6.78 19.88
CA VAL A 4 3.17 -5.58 19.28
C VAL A 4 2.91 -4.54 20.38
N SER A 5 3.32 -3.29 20.16
CA SER A 5 3.07 -2.23 21.13
C SER A 5 1.55 -2.02 21.32
N GLN A 6 1.13 -1.69 22.54
CA GLN A 6 -0.29 -1.48 22.80
C GLN A 6 -0.86 -0.31 21.99
N GLU A 7 -0.05 0.71 21.70
CA GLU A 7 -0.45 1.88 20.91
C GLU A 7 -0.71 1.54 19.44
N ASN A 8 0.04 0.57 18.88
CA ASN A 8 -0.09 0.15 17.49
C ASN A 8 -1.15 -0.94 17.32
N ARG A 9 -1.48 -1.65 18.40
CA ARG A 9 -2.33 -2.84 18.38
C ARG A 9 -3.73 -2.55 17.82
N GLU A 10 -4.32 -1.43 18.21
CA GLU A 10 -5.66 -1.07 17.76
C GLU A 10 -5.77 -0.94 16.24
N VAL A 11 -4.74 -0.35 15.58
CA VAL A 11 -4.70 -0.22 14.13
C VAL A 11 -4.47 -1.57 13.47
N LEU A 12 -3.50 -2.33 13.96
CA LEU A 12 -3.14 -3.63 13.37
C LEU A 12 -4.25 -4.68 13.53
N ASP A 13 -4.94 -4.71 14.68
CA ASP A 13 -6.04 -5.66 14.90
C ASP A 13 -7.24 -5.39 13.99
N SER A 14 -7.40 -4.15 13.48
CA SER A 14 -8.49 -3.81 12.55
C SER A 14 -8.39 -4.50 11.20
N ILE A 15 -7.22 -5.05 10.84
CA ILE A 15 -7.04 -5.72 9.55
C ILE A 15 -7.98 -6.91 9.37
N ARG A 16 -8.28 -7.65 10.42
CA ARG A 16 -9.21 -8.78 10.34
C ARG A 16 -10.59 -8.33 9.89
N ASP A 17 -11.09 -7.24 10.48
CA ASP A 17 -12.40 -6.70 10.15
C ASP A 17 -12.39 -6.06 8.76
N PHE A 18 -11.27 -5.43 8.36
CA PHE A 18 -11.09 -4.87 7.03
C PHE A 18 -11.10 -5.95 5.94
N CYS A 19 -10.40 -7.06 6.14
CA CYS A 19 -10.43 -8.23 5.26
C CYS A 19 -11.85 -8.82 5.10
N ALA A 20 -12.70 -8.68 6.11
CA ALA A 20 -14.09 -9.14 6.02
C ALA A 20 -14.99 -8.27 5.11
N VAL A 21 -14.54 -7.07 4.74
CA VAL A 21 -15.23 -6.18 3.79
C VAL A 21 -14.87 -6.59 2.36
N ARG A 22 -15.59 -7.55 1.81
CA ARG A 22 -15.32 -8.24 0.54
C ARG A 22 -16.14 -7.71 -0.65
N ASN A 23 -16.50 -6.48 -0.66
CA ASN A 23 -17.11 -5.92 -1.86
C ASN A 23 -16.04 -5.38 -2.81
N HIS A 24 -16.35 -5.32 -4.08
CA HIS A 24 -15.41 -4.94 -5.14
C HIS A 24 -14.84 -3.51 -5.03
N GLY A 25 -14.95 -2.83 -3.93
CA GLY A 25 -14.30 -1.53 -3.67
C GLY A 25 -14.39 -0.48 -4.77
N THR A 26 -14.48 -0.89 -6.00
CA THR A 26 -14.47 -0.07 -7.19
C THR A 26 -15.81 -0.02 -7.87
N ALA A 27 -16.31 1.17 -8.06
CA ALA A 27 -16.95 1.60 -9.30
C ALA A 27 -18.18 0.82 -9.80
N LEU A 28 -18.62 -0.24 -9.19
CA LEU A 28 -19.81 -0.96 -9.65
C LEU A 28 -21.11 -0.29 -9.20
N GLU A 29 -21.03 0.61 -8.25
CA GLU A 29 -22.17 1.39 -7.79
C GLU A 29 -22.05 2.81 -8.34
N ASN A 30 -23.07 3.24 -9.06
CA ASN A 30 -23.18 4.56 -9.67
C ASN A 30 -23.53 5.62 -8.61
N THR A 31 -22.72 5.68 -7.53
CA THR A 31 -22.97 6.52 -6.37
C THR A 31 -21.76 7.38 -6.01
N GLU A 32 -22.02 8.55 -5.45
CA GLU A 32 -21.00 9.44 -4.88
C GLU A 32 -20.61 9.01 -3.46
N GLU A 33 -21.32 8.04 -2.90
CA GLU A 33 -21.06 7.52 -1.57
C GLU A 33 -19.80 6.62 -1.56
N PRO A 34 -18.96 6.73 -0.54
CA PRO A 34 -17.79 5.86 -0.40
C PRO A 34 -18.16 4.38 -0.45
N SER A 35 -17.33 3.57 -1.08
CA SER A 35 -17.47 2.12 -1.03
C SER A 35 -17.40 1.61 0.42
N PRO A 36 -17.95 0.43 0.75
CA PRO A 36 -17.83 -0.12 2.10
C PRO A 36 -16.38 -0.25 2.58
N ARG A 37 -15.42 -0.52 1.71
CA ARG A 37 -14.00 -0.53 2.07
C ARG A 37 -13.48 0.88 2.37
N ALA A 38 -13.80 1.86 1.54
CA ALA A 38 -13.47 3.26 1.80
C ALA A 38 -14.12 3.76 3.10
N GLN A 39 -15.39 3.42 3.35
CA GLN A 39 -16.10 3.79 4.59
C GLN A 39 -15.44 3.17 5.83
N PHE A 40 -15.02 1.90 5.76
CA PHE A 40 -14.29 1.25 6.85
C PHE A 40 -13.02 2.03 7.21
N ILE A 41 -12.25 2.46 6.20
CA ILE A 41 -11.01 3.22 6.40
C ILE A 41 -11.31 4.58 7.04
N ILE A 42 -12.35 5.29 6.58
CA ILE A 42 -12.79 6.56 7.14
C ILE A 42 -13.15 6.39 8.63
N ASP A 43 -13.93 5.36 8.95
CA ASP A 43 -14.36 5.07 10.32
C ASP A 43 -13.18 4.71 11.23
N LEU A 44 -12.23 3.92 10.72
CA LEU A 44 -10.99 3.58 11.44
C LEU A 44 -10.17 4.84 11.70
N CYS A 45 -9.95 5.69 10.70
CA CYS A 45 -9.22 6.95 10.86
C CYS A 45 -9.87 7.84 11.91
N ASN A 46 -11.18 8.04 11.84
CA ASN A 46 -11.93 8.82 12.83
C ASN A 46 -11.78 8.25 14.25
N LYS A 47 -11.88 6.92 14.39
CA LYS A 47 -11.73 6.24 15.68
C LYS A 47 -10.36 6.47 16.32
N ILE A 48 -9.30 6.52 15.51
CA ILE A 48 -7.92 6.73 16.00
C ILE A 48 -7.47 8.20 15.96
N GLY A 49 -8.38 9.13 15.65
CA GLY A 49 -8.13 10.58 15.67
C GLY A 49 -7.34 11.11 14.47
N LEU A 50 -7.38 10.43 13.33
CA LEU A 50 -6.83 10.90 12.07
C LEU A 50 -7.91 11.53 11.20
N GLU A 51 -7.64 12.70 10.64
CA GLU A 51 -8.49 13.33 9.63
C GLU A 51 -8.32 12.60 8.29
N CYS A 52 -9.43 12.23 7.66
CA CYS A 52 -9.48 11.55 6.38
C CYS A 52 -10.38 12.33 5.42
N GLU A 53 -9.80 12.94 4.39
CA GLU A 53 -10.53 13.61 3.31
C GLU A 53 -10.87 12.59 2.21
N VAL A 54 -12.04 12.73 1.61
CA VAL A 54 -12.47 11.91 0.47
C VAL A 54 -12.30 12.69 -0.83
N ASP A 55 -11.44 12.23 -1.74
CA ASP A 55 -11.33 12.74 -3.10
C ASP A 55 -12.17 11.87 -4.04
N TYR A 56 -13.44 12.24 -4.18
CA TYR A 56 -14.35 11.62 -5.13
C TYR A 56 -14.04 12.09 -6.55
N PHE A 57 -14.02 11.14 -7.50
CA PHE A 57 -13.86 11.44 -8.92
C PHE A 57 -14.50 10.37 -9.81
N ARG A 58 -14.64 10.70 -11.09
CA ARG A 58 -15.16 9.79 -12.10
C ARG A 58 -14.10 9.52 -13.17
N SER A 59 -14.04 8.27 -13.63
CA SER A 59 -13.28 7.88 -14.82
C SER A 59 -14.21 7.03 -15.72
N GLY A 60 -14.60 7.60 -16.86
CA GLY A 60 -15.64 7.01 -17.69
C GLY A 60 -17.00 6.99 -16.99
N ILE A 61 -17.57 5.78 -16.88
CA ILE A 61 -18.83 5.53 -16.17
C ILE A 61 -18.64 5.16 -14.69
N TYR A 62 -17.40 5.03 -14.25
CA TYR A 62 -17.03 4.53 -12.93
C TYR A 62 -16.76 5.66 -11.94
N HIS A 63 -17.07 5.41 -10.68
CA HIS A 63 -16.88 6.30 -9.55
C HIS A 63 -15.80 5.75 -8.65
N TYR A 64 -14.92 6.62 -8.14
CA TYR A 64 -13.74 6.25 -7.34
C TYR A 64 -13.56 7.19 -6.17
N HIS A 65 -12.93 6.71 -5.12
CA HIS A 65 -12.70 7.46 -3.89
C HIS A 65 -11.26 7.26 -3.40
N ASN A 66 -10.36 8.18 -3.73
CA ASN A 66 -9.10 8.24 -3.02
C ASN A 66 -9.33 8.82 -1.62
N LEU A 67 -8.65 8.26 -0.63
CA LEU A 67 -8.71 8.75 0.74
C LEU A 67 -7.39 9.42 1.10
N ILE A 68 -7.46 10.65 1.60
CA ILE A 68 -6.29 11.52 1.80
C ILE A 68 -6.11 11.80 3.28
N LEU A 69 -5.00 11.33 3.85
CA LEU A 69 -4.55 11.66 5.20
C LEU A 69 -3.39 12.66 5.07
N ARG A 70 -3.73 13.96 5.05
CA ARG A 70 -2.75 15.02 4.80
C ARG A 70 -1.68 15.09 5.87
N GLY A 71 -0.46 15.38 5.43
CA GLY A 71 0.69 15.74 6.24
C GLY A 71 1.33 17.04 5.74
N SER A 72 2.39 17.47 6.40
CA SER A 72 3.18 18.65 6.02
C SER A 72 4.48 18.29 5.27
N SER A 73 4.79 17.01 5.11
CA SER A 73 6.01 16.53 4.45
C SER A 73 5.93 16.71 2.93
N THR A 74 7.09 16.84 2.28
CA THR A 74 7.25 16.70 0.83
C THR A 74 7.25 15.25 0.36
N ARG A 75 7.03 14.30 1.24
CA ARG A 75 7.09 12.86 1.01
C ARG A 75 5.69 12.27 1.14
N MET A 76 5.43 11.23 0.37
CA MET A 76 4.10 10.61 0.30
C MET A 76 4.22 9.08 0.30
N VAL A 77 3.26 8.42 0.92
CA VAL A 77 3.10 6.96 0.88
C VAL A 77 1.71 6.65 0.34
N ILE A 78 1.60 5.65 -0.52
CA ILE A 78 0.34 5.21 -1.10
C ILE A 78 0.13 3.72 -0.96
N ALA A 79 -1.15 3.29 -0.93
CA ALA A 79 -1.60 1.90 -1.01
C ALA A 79 -3.01 1.89 -1.58
N HIS A 80 -3.40 0.88 -2.37
CA HIS A 80 -4.75 0.79 -2.88
C HIS A 80 -5.69 0.03 -1.95
N HIS A 81 -6.98 0.38 -1.96
CA HIS A 81 -7.99 -0.28 -1.14
C HIS A 81 -8.99 -1.14 -1.92
N ASP A 82 -9.03 -1.01 -3.23
CA ASP A 82 -9.85 -1.86 -4.07
C ASP A 82 -9.34 -3.32 -4.11
N ILE A 83 -10.19 -4.22 -4.55
CA ILE A 83 -9.92 -5.66 -4.58
C ILE A 83 -10.40 -6.27 -5.88
N VAL A 84 -9.72 -7.29 -6.35
CA VAL A 84 -10.08 -8.02 -7.57
C VAL A 84 -10.94 -9.25 -7.29
N ASN A 85 -10.69 -9.93 -6.17
CA ASN A 85 -11.36 -11.19 -5.85
C ASN A 85 -12.28 -11.07 -4.61
N PRO A 86 -13.62 -10.96 -4.79
CA PRO A 86 -14.55 -10.86 -3.67
C PRO A 86 -14.71 -12.17 -2.87
N ASN A 87 -14.18 -13.29 -3.37
CA ASN A 87 -14.20 -14.57 -2.67
C ASN A 87 -12.99 -14.77 -1.75
N SER A 88 -12.05 -13.82 -1.75
CA SER A 88 -10.86 -13.81 -0.92
C SER A 88 -10.95 -12.73 0.16
N ASP A 89 -10.08 -12.81 1.17
CA ASP A 89 -9.88 -11.75 2.16
C ASP A 89 -9.13 -10.56 1.57
N ASN A 90 -8.39 -10.75 0.46
CA ASN A 90 -7.45 -9.79 -0.12
C ASN A 90 -6.56 -9.19 0.98
N ALA A 91 -6.07 -10.09 1.84
CA ALA A 91 -5.39 -9.72 3.07
C ALA A 91 -4.02 -9.12 2.79
N ASN A 92 -3.27 -9.73 1.86
CA ASN A 92 -1.97 -9.24 1.44
C ASN A 92 -2.10 -8.24 0.29
N ASP A 93 -3.07 -8.45 -0.61
CA ASP A 93 -3.34 -7.62 -1.77
C ASP A 93 -4.70 -6.90 -1.67
N ASN A 94 -4.78 -5.69 -1.10
CA ASN A 94 -3.68 -4.90 -0.53
C ASN A 94 -4.07 -4.38 0.86
N SER A 95 -4.95 -5.15 1.59
CA SER A 95 -5.47 -4.74 2.92
C SER A 95 -4.34 -4.47 3.92
N ALA A 96 -3.30 -5.30 3.92
CA ALA A 96 -2.16 -5.12 4.81
C ALA A 96 -1.43 -3.80 4.55
N SER A 97 -1.24 -3.43 3.28
CA SER A 97 -0.58 -2.18 2.90
C SER A 97 -1.39 -0.95 3.33
N VAL A 98 -2.71 -1.01 3.22
CA VAL A 98 -3.60 0.04 3.73
C VAL A 98 -3.43 0.23 5.23
N ILE A 99 -3.48 -0.86 6.00
CA ILE A 99 -3.33 -0.79 7.46
C ILE A 99 -1.92 -0.33 7.86
N ASN A 100 -0.88 -0.77 7.15
CA ASN A 100 0.49 -0.31 7.38
C ASN A 100 0.65 1.19 7.07
N ALA A 101 0.03 1.70 6.01
CA ALA A 101 0.05 3.13 5.69
C ALA A 101 -0.67 3.97 6.77
N ILE A 102 -1.82 3.50 7.30
CA ILE A 102 -2.54 4.16 8.39
C ILE A 102 -1.70 4.14 9.68
N LEU A 103 -1.08 3.01 10.01
CA LEU A 103 -0.19 2.91 11.16
C LEU A 103 1.01 3.85 11.03
N LEU A 104 1.63 3.89 9.83
CA LEU A 104 2.72 4.82 9.54
C LEU A 104 2.29 6.28 9.76
N LYS A 105 1.10 6.67 9.27
CA LYS A 105 0.53 8.01 9.48
C LYS A 105 0.35 8.34 10.96
N LYS A 106 -0.09 7.38 11.76
CA LYS A 106 -0.24 7.54 13.21
C LYS A 106 1.12 7.78 13.90
N ILE A 107 2.18 7.08 13.46
CA ILE A 107 3.54 7.19 14.04
C ILE A 107 4.30 8.42 13.53
N VAL A 108 4.07 8.81 12.27
CA VAL A 108 4.71 9.93 11.59
C VAL A 108 3.62 10.85 11.02
N PRO A 109 3.03 11.73 11.85
CA PRO A 109 1.90 12.57 11.44
C PRO A 109 2.19 13.52 10.27
N GLU A 110 3.46 13.84 10.04
CA GLU A 110 3.88 14.74 8.97
C GLU A 110 3.79 14.13 7.58
N ILE A 111 3.83 12.78 7.46
CA ILE A 111 3.79 12.12 6.14
C ILE A 111 2.41 12.29 5.49
N ASN A 112 2.40 12.51 4.17
CA ASN A 112 1.17 12.38 3.39
C ASN A 112 0.91 10.89 3.12
N VAL A 113 -0.31 10.44 3.40
CA VAL A 113 -0.75 9.09 3.05
C VAL A 113 -1.98 9.21 2.16
N ILE A 114 -1.96 8.54 1.00
CA ILE A 114 -3.10 8.47 0.10
C ILE A 114 -3.47 7.00 -0.06
N ILE A 115 -4.70 6.66 0.27
CA ILE A 115 -5.23 5.34 -0.03
C ILE A 115 -5.97 5.45 -1.37
N THR A 116 -5.41 4.83 -2.39
CA THR A 116 -5.88 4.92 -3.77
C THR A 116 -7.01 3.93 -4.04
N ASP A 117 -7.81 4.22 -5.08
CA ASP A 117 -8.91 3.39 -5.56
C ASP A 117 -8.71 3.07 -7.05
N GLY A 118 -9.10 1.86 -7.47
CA GLY A 118 -9.05 1.46 -8.87
C GLY A 118 -7.66 1.12 -9.40
N GLU A 119 -6.78 0.60 -8.56
CA GLU A 119 -5.50 0.03 -8.97
C GLU A 119 -5.74 -1.16 -9.88
N GLU A 120 -6.57 -2.10 -9.45
CA GLU A 120 -6.93 -3.38 -10.07
C GLU A 120 -7.65 -3.24 -11.43
N VAL A 121 -8.15 -2.07 -11.74
CA VAL A 121 -8.89 -1.77 -12.98
C VAL A 121 -8.24 -0.67 -13.81
N GLY A 122 -6.93 -0.49 -13.67
CA GLY A 122 -6.13 0.39 -14.52
C GLY A 122 -5.66 1.67 -13.86
N PHE A 123 -5.37 1.62 -12.57
CA PHE A 123 -4.68 2.68 -11.83
C PHE A 123 -5.44 4.01 -11.79
N ALA A 124 -6.77 3.97 -11.66
CA ALA A 124 -7.61 5.17 -11.74
C ALA A 124 -7.22 6.20 -10.66
N GLY A 125 -7.05 5.73 -9.41
CA GLY A 125 -6.68 6.56 -8.27
C GLY A 125 -5.31 7.20 -8.37
N SER A 126 -4.30 6.44 -8.75
CA SER A 126 -2.94 6.96 -8.90
C SER A 126 -2.76 7.82 -10.14
N ASN A 127 -3.52 7.57 -11.22
CA ASN A 127 -3.63 8.52 -12.34
C ASN A 127 -4.20 9.86 -11.87
N ARG A 128 -5.28 9.85 -11.09
CA ARG A 128 -5.86 11.05 -10.48
C ARG A 128 -4.85 11.76 -9.58
N LEU A 129 -4.19 11.01 -8.70
CA LEU A 129 -3.17 11.52 -7.78
C LEU A 129 -2.01 12.17 -8.54
N SER A 130 -1.51 11.56 -9.60
CA SER A 130 -0.41 12.12 -10.40
C SER A 130 -0.75 13.49 -10.97
N GLN A 131 -2.00 13.70 -11.43
CA GLN A 131 -2.48 15.01 -11.90
C GLN A 131 -2.56 16.02 -10.75
N GLN A 132 -3.05 15.61 -9.58
CA GLN A 132 -3.15 16.46 -8.40
C GLN A 132 -1.77 16.93 -7.91
N ILE A 133 -0.77 16.05 -7.89
CA ILE A 133 0.62 16.40 -7.55
C ILE A 133 1.16 17.42 -8.55
N LYS A 134 1.01 17.18 -9.85
CA LYS A 134 1.46 18.10 -10.91
C LYS A 134 0.77 19.47 -10.83
N ASN A 135 -0.47 19.51 -10.40
CA ASN A 135 -1.23 20.75 -10.21
C ASN A 135 -0.92 21.44 -8.85
N GLY A 136 -0.02 20.89 -8.04
CA GLY A 136 0.41 21.49 -6.79
C GLY A 136 -0.56 21.35 -5.62
N LEU A 137 -1.55 20.44 -5.70
CA LEU A 137 -2.56 20.26 -4.63
C LEU A 137 -1.95 19.86 -3.28
N PHE A 138 -0.80 19.19 -3.30
CA PHE A 138 -0.07 18.74 -2.12
C PHE A 138 1.19 19.59 -1.83
N GLY A 139 1.37 20.71 -2.56
CA GLY A 139 2.65 21.42 -2.58
C GLY A 139 3.75 20.63 -3.29
N PRO A 140 5.02 20.92 -3.03
CA PRO A 140 6.11 20.17 -3.63
C PRO A 140 6.19 18.76 -3.03
N ILE A 141 6.04 17.73 -3.86
CA ILE A 141 6.27 16.33 -3.49
C ILE A 141 7.63 15.90 -4.04
N GLU A 142 8.52 15.47 -3.14
CA GLU A 142 9.85 14.98 -3.47
C GLU A 142 9.81 13.59 -4.06
N TRP A 143 9.00 12.70 -3.42
CA TRP A 143 8.81 11.32 -3.88
C TRP A 143 7.54 10.68 -3.31
N VAL A 144 7.12 9.59 -3.96
CA VAL A 144 5.97 8.78 -3.58
C VAL A 144 6.40 7.31 -3.43
N LEU A 145 6.21 6.72 -2.25
CA LEU A 145 6.44 5.30 -1.98
C LEU A 145 5.13 4.51 -2.06
N ASN A 146 5.06 3.55 -2.97
CA ASN A 146 3.92 2.63 -3.08
C ASN A 146 4.15 1.38 -2.23
N LEU A 147 3.16 1.02 -1.42
CA LEU A 147 3.17 -0.20 -0.60
C LEU A 147 2.37 -1.29 -1.30
N GLU A 148 3.01 -2.44 -1.53
CA GLU A 148 2.38 -3.61 -2.15
C GLU A 148 2.68 -4.88 -1.37
N LEU A 149 1.64 -5.70 -1.14
CA LEU A 149 1.74 -7.03 -0.56
C LEU A 149 2.51 -7.04 0.78
N THR A 150 2.21 -6.09 1.67
CA THR A 150 3.04 -5.82 2.86
C THR A 150 2.62 -6.59 4.12
N GLY A 151 1.86 -7.68 3.95
CA GLY A 151 1.32 -8.44 5.09
C GLY A 151 2.29 -9.42 5.74
N LYS A 152 3.43 -9.73 5.10
CA LYS A 152 4.38 -10.73 5.61
C LYS A 152 5.79 -10.46 5.10
N GLY A 153 6.80 -10.75 5.93
CA GLY A 153 8.21 -10.61 5.57
C GLY A 153 8.96 -9.60 6.44
N GLY A 154 8.25 -8.75 7.18
CA GLY A 154 8.85 -7.79 8.10
C GLY A 154 9.89 -6.91 7.40
N LYS A 155 11.10 -6.85 7.93
CA LYS A 155 12.22 -6.08 7.34
C LYS A 155 12.93 -6.75 6.18
N ASN A 156 12.53 -7.95 5.80
CA ASN A 156 13.02 -8.58 4.59
C ASN A 156 12.13 -8.15 3.41
N PHE A 157 12.63 -7.30 2.53
CA PHE A 157 11.85 -6.69 1.45
C PHE A 157 12.68 -6.47 0.18
N MET A 158 12.01 -6.26 -0.92
CA MET A 158 12.57 -5.81 -2.19
C MET A 158 11.96 -4.47 -2.61
N ILE A 159 12.58 -3.82 -3.58
CA ILE A 159 12.04 -2.65 -4.27
C ILE A 159 11.97 -2.86 -5.77
N GLY A 160 11.10 -2.09 -6.42
CA GLY A 160 10.97 -2.06 -7.88
C GLY A 160 12.18 -1.47 -8.60
N GLY A 161 12.27 -1.69 -9.90
CA GLY A 161 13.38 -1.23 -10.76
C GLY A 161 13.33 0.27 -11.12
N TYR A 162 12.66 1.10 -10.33
CA TYR A 162 12.62 2.55 -10.53
C TYR A 162 13.93 3.20 -10.08
N THR A 163 14.21 4.39 -10.61
CA THR A 163 15.42 5.18 -10.28
C THR A 163 15.02 6.56 -9.79
N GLY A 164 15.76 7.11 -8.83
CA GLY A 164 15.50 8.44 -8.28
C GLY A 164 15.98 8.57 -6.84
N VAL A 165 15.67 9.71 -6.23
CA VAL A 165 16.07 10.06 -4.85
C VAL A 165 15.54 9.05 -3.85
N LEU A 166 14.28 8.59 -4.02
CA LEU A 166 13.69 7.57 -3.15
C LEU A 166 14.45 6.25 -3.23
N THR A 167 14.78 5.79 -4.44
CA THR A 167 15.53 4.55 -4.65
C THR A 167 16.91 4.61 -3.98
N ASP A 168 17.63 5.70 -4.18
CA ASP A 168 18.95 5.89 -3.59
C ASP A 168 18.87 5.93 -2.08
N ARG A 169 17.89 6.64 -1.51
CA ARG A 169 17.64 6.67 -0.07
C ARG A 169 17.39 5.27 0.51
N ILE A 170 16.54 4.46 -0.14
CA ILE A 170 16.26 3.10 0.35
C ILE A 170 17.50 2.21 0.28
N LYS A 171 18.29 2.35 -0.78
CA LYS A 171 19.56 1.63 -0.92
C LYS A 171 20.57 2.00 0.15
N ASP A 172 20.71 3.27 0.45
CA ASP A 172 21.63 3.77 1.48
C ASP A 172 21.26 3.26 2.87
N LEU A 173 19.95 3.14 3.16
CA LEU A 173 19.47 2.67 4.45
C LEU A 173 19.54 1.13 4.60
N PHE A 174 19.22 0.36 3.55
CA PHE A 174 18.93 -1.06 3.67
C PHE A 174 19.62 -1.94 2.62
N ASN A 175 19.99 -1.37 1.47
CA ASN A 175 20.54 -2.11 0.32
C ASN A 175 19.70 -3.35 -0.09
N PRO A 176 18.38 -3.23 -0.26
CA PRO A 176 17.52 -4.36 -0.60
C PRO A 176 17.74 -4.82 -2.05
N PRO A 177 17.34 -6.05 -2.40
CA PRO A 177 17.30 -6.49 -3.79
C PRO A 177 16.35 -5.62 -4.60
N ILE A 178 16.77 -5.31 -5.85
CA ILE A 178 15.96 -4.62 -6.84
C ILE A 178 15.42 -5.68 -7.81
N LYS A 179 14.12 -5.68 -8.02
CA LYS A 179 13.45 -6.64 -8.90
C LYS A 179 12.47 -5.93 -9.83
N ASN A 180 12.22 -6.53 -10.99
CA ASN A 180 11.08 -6.14 -11.78
C ASN A 180 9.80 -6.53 -11.05
N THR A 181 8.91 -5.56 -10.86
CA THR A 181 7.59 -5.78 -10.29
C THR A 181 6.54 -5.67 -11.39
N PRO A 182 5.38 -6.33 -11.26
CA PRO A 182 4.23 -6.01 -12.09
C PRO A 182 3.90 -4.52 -12.05
N ALA A 183 3.13 -4.06 -13.02
CA ALA A 183 2.62 -2.70 -13.00
C ALA A 183 1.74 -2.50 -11.76
N SER A 184 1.92 -1.37 -11.10
CA SER A 184 1.17 -0.97 -9.91
C SER A 184 0.95 0.54 -9.91
N ASP A 185 0.44 1.12 -8.84
CA ASP A 185 0.23 2.56 -8.70
C ASP A 185 1.48 3.43 -8.95
N CYS A 186 2.68 2.86 -8.89
CA CYS A 186 3.91 3.53 -9.34
C CYS A 186 3.92 3.85 -10.83
N PHE A 187 3.26 3.04 -11.66
CA PHE A 187 3.35 3.18 -13.11
C PHE A 187 2.88 4.55 -13.61
N PRO A 188 1.65 5.03 -13.31
CA PRO A 188 1.22 6.35 -13.74
C PRO A 188 1.98 7.50 -13.08
N LEU A 189 2.46 7.33 -11.85
CA LEU A 189 3.28 8.33 -11.17
C LEU A 189 4.62 8.52 -11.90
N SER A 190 5.34 7.44 -12.15
CA SER A 190 6.61 7.44 -12.89
C SER A 190 6.45 7.98 -14.31
N ALA A 191 5.40 7.54 -15.03
CA ALA A 191 5.08 8.03 -16.38
C ALA A 191 4.83 9.55 -16.41
N ASN A 192 4.42 10.14 -15.30
CA ASN A 192 4.24 11.59 -15.14
C ASN A 192 5.47 12.31 -14.55
N GLY A 193 6.61 11.62 -14.42
CA GLY A 193 7.88 12.20 -13.95
C GLY A 193 7.95 12.42 -12.44
N ILE A 194 7.09 11.77 -11.66
CA ILE A 194 7.12 11.78 -10.20
C ILE A 194 8.11 10.72 -9.75
N ASP A 195 9.05 11.07 -8.88
CA ASP A 195 9.97 10.11 -8.26
C ASP A 195 9.17 9.14 -7.39
N THR A 196 9.25 7.86 -7.71
CA THR A 196 8.46 6.83 -7.05
C THR A 196 9.17 5.49 -7.03
N ASN A 197 8.85 4.66 -6.06
CA ASN A 197 9.22 3.24 -6.06
C ASN A 197 8.13 2.43 -5.35
N VAL A 198 8.07 1.13 -5.66
CA VAL A 198 7.25 0.15 -4.97
C VAL A 198 8.11 -0.64 -3.99
N ILE A 199 7.59 -0.85 -2.79
CA ILE A 199 8.22 -1.68 -1.76
C ILE A 199 7.33 -2.87 -1.44
N ASN A 200 7.95 -4.05 -1.40
CA ASN A 200 7.27 -5.31 -1.22
C ASN A 200 8.06 -6.20 -0.25
N PRO A 201 7.60 -6.42 0.98
CA PRO A 201 8.19 -7.39 1.88
C PRO A 201 8.14 -8.80 1.31
N LEU A 202 9.20 -9.55 1.57
CA LEU A 202 9.34 -10.93 1.16
C LEU A 202 9.31 -11.82 2.38
N PRO A 203 8.48 -12.86 2.43
CA PRO A 203 8.61 -13.88 3.45
C PRO A 203 10.03 -14.48 3.37
N LEU A 204 10.63 -14.76 4.52
CA LEU A 204 11.91 -15.46 4.58
C LEU A 204 11.79 -16.76 3.77
N LEU A 205 12.59 -16.84 2.70
CA LEU A 205 12.68 -18.05 1.90
C LEU A 205 13.38 -19.12 2.74
N THR A 206 12.82 -20.31 2.81
CA THR A 206 13.52 -21.47 3.35
C THR A 206 14.65 -21.89 2.41
N GLU A 207 15.68 -22.54 2.95
CA GLU A 207 16.79 -23.07 2.17
C GLU A 207 16.24 -23.93 1.00
N GLY A 208 16.60 -23.58 -0.23
CA GLY A 208 16.05 -24.20 -1.46
C GLY A 208 14.91 -23.44 -2.15
N GLN A 209 14.30 -22.43 -1.52
CA GLN A 209 13.32 -21.55 -2.18
C GLN A 209 13.98 -20.33 -2.87
N SER A 210 15.22 -20.03 -2.51
CA SER A 210 16.00 -18.95 -3.15
C SER A 210 16.31 -19.20 -4.62
N ASP A 211 16.26 -20.46 -5.07
CA ASP A 211 16.57 -20.86 -6.45
C ASP A 211 15.35 -20.80 -7.37
N MET A 212 14.17 -20.46 -6.85
CA MET A 212 12.92 -20.38 -7.60
C MET A 212 12.67 -18.98 -8.21
N LEU A 213 13.71 -18.29 -8.64
CA LEU A 213 13.57 -17.20 -9.59
C LEU A 213 13.18 -17.82 -10.93
N ASN A 214 11.96 -17.52 -11.41
CA ASN A 214 11.59 -17.96 -12.75
C ASN A 214 12.51 -17.31 -13.80
N GLU A 215 12.50 -17.86 -15.02
CA GLU A 215 13.34 -17.43 -16.15
C GLU A 215 13.23 -15.92 -16.46
N ASN A 216 12.19 -15.24 -15.98
CA ASN A 216 11.94 -13.82 -16.16
C ASN A 216 12.41 -12.95 -14.97
N GLY A 217 13.05 -13.55 -13.94
CA GLY A 217 13.52 -12.85 -12.75
C GLY A 217 12.41 -12.45 -11.76
N TYR A 218 11.20 -12.97 -11.92
CA TYR A 218 10.14 -12.84 -10.95
C TYR A 218 10.39 -13.82 -9.80
N LEU A 219 10.27 -13.31 -8.57
CA LEU A 219 10.24 -14.18 -7.40
C LEU A 219 8.94 -14.98 -7.44
N ASP A 220 9.09 -16.29 -7.60
CA ASP A 220 8.01 -17.24 -7.33
C ASP A 220 7.89 -17.39 -5.81
N ASN A 221 7.59 -16.25 -5.14
CA ASN A 221 7.38 -16.28 -3.71
C ASN A 221 5.89 -16.43 -3.41
N SER A 222 5.59 -16.87 -2.19
CA SER A 222 4.23 -17.13 -1.77
C SER A 222 3.31 -15.91 -1.84
N SER A 223 3.85 -14.68 -1.72
CA SER A 223 3.06 -13.44 -1.74
C SER A 223 2.48 -13.17 -3.13
N TRP A 224 3.30 -13.26 -4.17
CA TRP A 224 2.84 -13.11 -5.55
C TRP A 224 2.00 -14.30 -6.03
N TYR A 225 2.31 -15.51 -5.55
CA TYR A 225 1.57 -16.72 -5.94
C TYR A 225 0.12 -16.72 -5.47
N ILE A 226 -0.16 -16.15 -4.30
CA ILE A 226 -1.53 -16.07 -3.74
C ILE A 226 -2.29 -14.82 -4.18
N CYS A 227 -1.60 -13.80 -4.70
CA CYS A 227 -2.18 -12.56 -5.19
C CYS A 227 -3.31 -12.86 -6.21
N HIS A 228 -4.44 -12.17 -6.11
CA HIS A 228 -5.65 -12.36 -6.94
C HIS A 228 -6.34 -13.74 -6.82
N THR A 229 -5.90 -14.59 -5.89
CA THR A 229 -6.50 -15.92 -5.68
C THR A 229 -7.33 -15.99 -4.39
N GLU A 230 -8.15 -17.04 -4.24
CA GLU A 230 -8.86 -17.32 -3.00
C GLU A 230 -7.94 -17.68 -1.82
N MET A 231 -6.64 -17.86 -2.10
CA MET A 231 -5.63 -18.17 -1.07
C MET A 231 -5.10 -16.93 -0.35
N ASP A 232 -5.39 -15.71 -0.84
CA ASP A 232 -4.99 -14.47 -0.17
C ASP A 232 -5.91 -14.20 1.02
N THR A 233 -5.66 -14.91 2.10
CA THR A 233 -6.48 -14.94 3.30
C THR A 233 -5.73 -14.39 4.52
N PHE A 234 -6.48 -13.97 5.54
CA PHE A 234 -5.93 -13.36 6.76
C PHE A 234 -4.89 -14.26 7.47
N ASP A 235 -4.99 -15.58 7.38
CA ASP A 235 -4.03 -16.51 7.98
C ASP A 235 -2.67 -16.55 7.26
N LYS A 236 -2.54 -15.91 6.10
CA LYS A 236 -1.29 -15.81 5.33
C LYS A 236 -0.44 -14.60 5.69
N ILE A 237 -0.99 -13.63 6.39
CA ILE A 237 -0.28 -12.44 6.85
C ILE A 237 0.18 -12.59 8.30
N SER A 238 1.06 -11.69 8.77
CA SER A 238 1.60 -11.66 10.13
C SER A 238 1.54 -10.25 10.69
N ILE A 239 0.78 -10.08 11.77
CA ILE A 239 0.66 -8.79 12.49
C ILE A 239 2.02 -8.31 13.00
N GLU A 240 2.86 -9.23 13.47
CA GLU A 240 4.20 -8.96 13.97
C GLU A 240 5.13 -8.48 12.85
N ASP A 241 5.06 -9.10 11.66
CA ASP A 241 5.82 -8.68 10.49
C ASP A 241 5.35 -7.31 9.98
N MET A 242 4.05 -7.04 10.02
CA MET A 242 3.48 -5.74 9.66
C MET A 242 3.99 -4.62 10.58
N GLU A 243 3.98 -4.82 11.91
CA GLU A 243 4.53 -3.85 12.85
C GLU A 243 6.04 -3.64 12.63
N GLU A 244 6.80 -4.73 12.46
CA GLU A 244 8.24 -4.66 12.18
C GLU A 244 8.51 -3.88 10.90
N PHE A 245 7.74 -4.14 9.83
CA PHE A 245 7.88 -3.44 8.56
C PHE A 245 7.63 -1.95 8.71
N VAL A 246 6.55 -1.55 9.38
CA VAL A 246 6.26 -0.14 9.60
C VAL A 246 7.34 0.53 10.44
N THR A 247 7.72 -0.07 11.58
CA THR A 247 8.60 0.59 12.56
C THR A 247 10.07 0.55 12.18
N GLU A 248 10.54 -0.54 11.56
CA GLU A 248 11.96 -0.75 11.26
C GLU A 248 12.32 -0.44 9.80
N VAL A 249 11.33 -0.33 8.89
CA VAL A 249 11.57 -0.04 7.47
C VAL A 249 10.92 1.27 7.06
N LEU A 250 9.59 1.40 7.15
CA LEU A 250 8.89 2.58 6.64
C LEU A 250 9.24 3.85 7.41
N VAL A 251 9.25 3.80 8.75
CA VAL A 251 9.60 4.97 9.58
C VAL A 251 10.99 5.52 9.24
N PRO A 252 12.07 4.73 9.14
CA PRO A 252 13.37 5.22 8.66
C PRO A 252 13.38 5.81 7.25
N ILE A 253 12.60 5.24 6.32
CA ILE A 253 12.52 5.76 4.95
C ILE A 253 11.88 7.15 4.92
N VAL A 254 10.82 7.37 5.68
CA VAL A 254 10.03 8.62 5.62
C VAL A 254 10.56 9.73 6.51
N LYS A 255 11.43 9.44 7.49
CA LYS A 255 12.09 10.44 8.35
C LYS A 255 13.38 10.95 7.73
#